data_11f974ebfd2cd3b97e5ffeb7a9c70d44
#
_entry.id   11f974ebfd2cd3b97e5ffeb7a9c70d44
#
_cell.length_a   1.000
_cell.length_b   1.000
_cell.length_c   1.000
_cell.angle_alpha   90.00
_cell.angle_beta   90.00
_cell.angle_gamma   90.00
#
_symmetry.space_group_name_H-M   'P 1'
#
loop_
_entity.id
_entity.type
_entity.pdbx_description
1 polymer ?
#
loop_
_entity_poly.entity_id
_entity_poly.type
_entity_poly.pdbx_seq_one_letter_code
_entity_poly.pdbx_strand_id
1 'polypeptide(L)'
;RTEAEKAALRGMVVSDTVQMMLPILDNLERAVSAAADEDSPLKDGVVMVLNQAKTAFENFGVTSFGERGDKFDPTIHNAVMTCRDDELEPDTVATVLQKGYKINDRIIRHALVQVVSE
;
A
#
# COMPACT_ATOMS: atom_id res chain seq x y z
N ARG A 1 0.03 -31.77 -13.93
CA ARG A 1 0.51 -30.38 -14.08
C ARG A 1 1.95 -30.28 -13.62
N THR A 2 2.71 -29.41 -14.26
CA THR A 2 4.09 -29.15 -13.89
C THR A 2 4.19 -28.32 -12.60
N GLU A 3 5.36 -28.34 -11.97
CA GLU A 3 5.61 -27.53 -10.79
C GLU A 3 5.49 -26.03 -11.12
N ALA A 4 5.91 -25.62 -12.33
CA ALA A 4 5.77 -24.22 -12.75
C ALA A 4 4.30 -23.81 -12.86
N GLU A 5 3.43 -24.68 -13.39
CA GLU A 5 2.00 -24.40 -13.49
C GLU A 5 1.35 -24.33 -12.12
N LYS A 6 1.74 -25.22 -11.20
CA LYS A 6 1.25 -25.19 -9.82
C LYS A 6 1.67 -23.93 -9.09
N ALA A 7 2.91 -23.49 -9.27
CA ALA A 7 3.42 -22.27 -8.65
C ALA A 7 2.68 -21.04 -9.19
N ALA A 8 2.44 -20.99 -10.50
CA ALA A 8 1.70 -19.88 -11.12
C ALA A 8 0.26 -19.82 -10.59
N LEU A 9 -0.40 -20.97 -10.49
CA LEU A 9 -1.76 -21.03 -9.97
C LEU A 9 -1.83 -20.60 -8.51
N ARG A 10 -0.88 -21.04 -7.68
CA ARG A 10 -0.78 -20.61 -6.29
C ARG A 10 -0.59 -19.10 -6.18
N GLY A 11 0.28 -18.53 -7.00
CA GLY A 11 0.51 -17.09 -7.04
C GLY A 11 -0.75 -16.31 -7.37
N MET A 12 -1.54 -16.81 -8.33
CA MET A 12 -2.81 -16.19 -8.70
C MET A 12 -3.82 -16.23 -7.55
N VAL A 13 -3.94 -17.36 -6.88
CA VAL A 13 -4.87 -17.52 -5.75
C VAL A 13 -4.45 -16.59 -4.60
N VAL A 14 -3.17 -16.53 -4.27
CA VAL A 14 -2.67 -15.64 -3.21
C VAL A 14 -2.93 -14.19 -3.58
N SER A 15 -2.63 -13.79 -4.82
CA SER A 15 -2.85 -12.43 -5.31
C SER A 15 -4.32 -12.04 -5.20
N ASP A 16 -5.22 -12.90 -5.66
CA ASP A 16 -6.66 -12.63 -5.61
C ASP A 16 -7.16 -12.53 -4.17
N THR A 17 -6.70 -13.41 -3.31
CA THR A 17 -7.06 -13.40 -1.88
C THR A 17 -6.60 -12.13 -1.21
N VAL A 18 -5.35 -11.74 -1.43
CA VAL A 18 -4.79 -10.51 -0.87
C VAL A 18 -5.59 -9.30 -1.34
N GLN A 19 -5.92 -9.26 -2.64
CA GLN A 19 -6.68 -8.15 -3.20
C GLN A 19 -8.05 -8.00 -2.52
N MET A 20 -8.69 -9.10 -2.17
CA MET A 20 -9.95 -9.08 -1.43
C MET A 20 -9.78 -8.57 0.01
N MET A 21 -8.61 -8.72 0.58
CA MET A 21 -8.32 -8.27 1.96
C MET A 21 -7.82 -6.83 2.04
N LEU A 22 -7.40 -6.24 0.93
CA LEU A 22 -6.85 -4.87 0.94
C LEU A 22 -7.80 -3.83 1.53
N PRO A 23 -9.12 -3.87 1.28
CA PRO A 23 -10.02 -2.91 1.93
C PRO A 23 -9.98 -2.96 3.45
N ILE A 24 -9.73 -4.13 4.03
CA ILE A 24 -9.59 -4.27 5.48
C ILE A 24 -8.36 -3.51 5.97
N LEU A 25 -7.24 -3.66 5.29
CA LEU A 25 -6.02 -2.92 5.64
C LEU A 25 -6.20 -1.42 5.43
N ASP A 26 -6.86 -1.02 4.34
CA ASP A 26 -7.11 0.38 4.07
C ASP A 26 -7.94 1.02 5.18
N ASN A 27 -8.94 0.31 5.68
CA ASN A 27 -9.78 0.81 6.78
C ASN A 27 -9.00 0.87 8.09
N LEU A 28 -8.12 -0.09 8.35
CA LEU A 28 -7.25 -0.04 9.53
C LEU A 28 -6.29 1.14 9.44
N GLU A 29 -5.71 1.40 8.28
CA GLU A 29 -4.83 2.55 8.06
C GLU A 29 -5.58 3.87 8.26
N ARG A 30 -6.82 3.94 7.77
CA ARG A 30 -7.67 5.11 7.95
C ARG A 30 -7.99 5.34 9.42
N ALA A 31 -8.29 4.27 10.17
CA ALA A 31 -8.57 4.36 11.59
C ALA A 31 -7.36 4.89 12.36
N VAL A 32 -6.16 4.41 12.03
CA VAL A 32 -4.92 4.88 12.65
C VAL A 32 -4.68 6.34 12.33
N SER A 33 -4.89 6.75 11.08
CA SER A 33 -4.72 8.14 10.65
C SER A 33 -5.72 9.07 11.35
N ALA A 34 -6.97 8.63 11.50
CA ALA A 34 -8.00 9.42 12.18
C ALA A 34 -7.67 9.61 13.66
N ALA A 35 -6.94 8.68 14.26
CA ALA A 35 -6.55 8.73 15.67
C ALA A 35 -5.10 9.18 15.86
N ALA A 36 -4.50 9.84 14.85
CA ALA A 36 -3.08 10.18 14.87
C ALA A 36 -2.69 11.03 16.09
N ASP A 37 -3.58 11.92 16.53
CA ASP A 37 -3.33 12.81 17.66
C ASP A 37 -3.77 12.21 19.01
N GLU A 38 -4.33 11.01 19.00
CA GLU A 38 -4.74 10.33 20.22
C GLU A 38 -3.63 9.46 20.76
N ASP A 39 -3.53 9.40 22.08
CA ASP A 39 -2.66 8.47 22.78
C ASP A 39 -3.55 7.62 23.68
N SER A 40 -4.01 6.50 23.16
CA SER A 40 -4.97 5.65 23.86
C SER A 40 -4.63 4.17 23.67
N PRO A 41 -5.00 3.32 24.65
CA PRO A 41 -4.83 1.87 24.48
C PRO A 41 -5.59 1.30 23.29
N LEU A 42 -6.73 1.89 22.94
CA LEU A 42 -7.49 1.44 21.77
C LEU A 42 -6.71 1.69 20.47
N LYS A 43 -6.13 2.88 20.33
CA LYS A 43 -5.28 3.19 19.16
C LYS A 43 -4.09 2.22 19.09
N ASP A 44 -3.42 2.00 20.22
CA ASP A 44 -2.28 1.09 20.29
C ASP A 44 -2.68 -0.31 19.84
N GLY A 45 -3.86 -0.78 20.23
CA GLY A 45 -4.39 -2.07 19.83
C GLY A 45 -4.65 -2.15 18.32
N VAL A 46 -5.21 -1.09 17.75
CA VAL A 46 -5.46 -1.05 16.29
C VAL A 46 -4.14 -1.05 15.51
N VAL A 47 -3.15 -0.29 15.97
CA VAL A 47 -1.82 -0.28 15.36
C VAL A 47 -1.19 -1.67 15.40
N MET A 48 -1.34 -2.39 16.51
CA MET A 48 -0.84 -3.76 16.62
C MET A 48 -1.50 -4.70 15.61
N VAL A 49 -2.83 -4.58 15.44
CA VAL A 49 -3.57 -5.39 14.45
C VAL A 49 -3.08 -5.09 13.04
N LEU A 50 -2.90 -3.81 12.71
CA LEU A 50 -2.40 -3.39 11.40
C LEU A 50 -1.02 -3.97 11.14
N ASN A 51 -0.10 -3.86 12.10
CA ASN A 51 1.26 -4.38 11.96
C ASN A 51 1.27 -5.90 11.83
N GLN A 52 0.40 -6.59 12.56
CA GLN A 52 0.26 -8.03 12.47
C GLN A 52 -0.23 -8.46 11.10
N ALA A 53 -1.19 -7.73 10.52
CA ALA A 53 -1.67 -8.00 9.17
C ALA A 53 -0.56 -7.79 8.14
N LYS A 54 0.23 -6.72 8.27
CA LYS A 54 1.36 -6.47 7.37
C LYS A 54 2.41 -7.58 7.45
N THR A 55 2.72 -8.05 8.65
CA THR A 55 3.66 -9.15 8.85
C THR A 55 3.14 -10.43 8.20
N ALA A 56 1.86 -10.74 8.37
CA ALA A 56 1.26 -11.91 7.73
C ALA A 56 1.36 -11.82 6.20
N PHE A 57 1.13 -10.65 5.63
CA PHE A 57 1.26 -10.44 4.20
C PHE A 57 2.71 -10.61 3.74
N GLU A 58 3.68 -10.11 4.50
CA GLU A 58 5.10 -10.29 4.17
C GLU A 58 5.48 -11.77 4.08
N ASN A 59 4.89 -12.61 4.91
CA ASN A 59 5.13 -14.05 4.87
C ASN A 59 4.67 -14.70 3.56
N PHE A 60 3.74 -14.05 2.85
CA PHE A 60 3.32 -14.48 1.51
C PHE A 60 4.10 -13.78 0.39
N GLY A 61 5.08 -12.96 0.74
CA GLY A 61 5.82 -12.16 -0.24
C GLY A 61 5.12 -10.88 -0.65
N VAL A 62 4.09 -10.47 0.09
CA VAL A 62 3.32 -9.26 -0.21
C VAL A 62 3.88 -8.09 0.58
N THR A 63 4.24 -7.02 -0.13
CA THR A 63 4.74 -5.78 0.48
C THR A 63 3.97 -4.58 -0.04
N SER A 64 3.88 -3.56 0.80
CA SER A 64 3.27 -2.30 0.41
C SER A 64 4.34 -1.35 -0.15
N PHE A 65 3.90 -0.40 -0.96
CA PHE A 65 4.77 0.65 -1.48
C PHE A 65 3.97 1.94 -1.65
N GLY A 66 4.69 3.01 -1.84
CA GLY A 66 4.14 4.35 -1.99
C GLY A 66 4.31 5.15 -0.72
N GLU A 67 5.22 6.13 -0.75
CA GLU A 67 5.50 7.00 0.37
C GLU A 67 5.70 8.43 -0.12
N ARG A 68 5.42 9.39 0.76
CA ARG A 68 5.71 10.78 0.50
C ARG A 68 7.20 10.94 0.22
N GLY A 69 7.52 11.66 -0.83
CA GLY A 69 8.90 11.89 -1.24
C GLY A 69 9.41 10.94 -2.31
N ASP A 70 8.66 9.88 -2.60
CA ASP A 70 9.02 8.97 -3.68
C ASP A 70 8.95 9.69 -5.02
N LYS A 71 9.87 9.36 -5.93
CA LYS A 71 9.77 9.83 -7.30
C LYS A 71 8.56 9.19 -7.95
N PHE A 72 7.73 10.01 -8.61
CA PHE A 72 6.56 9.47 -9.31
C PHE A 72 6.98 8.54 -10.42
N ASP A 73 6.41 7.33 -10.42
CA ASP A 73 6.64 6.31 -11.43
C ASP A 73 5.29 5.80 -11.94
N PRO A 74 4.90 6.11 -13.19
CA PRO A 74 3.59 5.73 -13.71
C PRO A 74 3.37 4.21 -13.77
N THR A 75 4.43 3.41 -13.68
CA THR A 75 4.30 1.95 -13.70
C THR A 75 3.81 1.38 -12.38
N ILE A 76 3.96 2.12 -11.28
CA ILE A 76 3.57 1.66 -9.94
C ILE A 76 2.65 2.63 -9.20
N HIS A 77 2.62 3.90 -9.63
CA HIS A 77 1.77 4.93 -9.02
C HIS A 77 0.65 5.34 -9.98
N ASN A 78 -0.50 5.63 -9.42
CA ASN A 78 -1.61 6.23 -10.15
C ASN A 78 -1.86 7.62 -9.59
N ALA A 79 -1.49 8.65 -10.35
CA ALA A 79 -1.65 10.04 -9.94
C ALA A 79 -3.10 10.45 -10.18
N VAL A 80 -3.85 10.66 -9.10
CA VAL A 80 -5.27 11.05 -9.20
C VAL A 80 -5.45 12.56 -9.08
N MET A 81 -4.45 13.26 -8.54
CA MET A 81 -4.48 14.72 -8.37
C MET A 81 -3.06 15.26 -8.40
N THR A 82 -2.95 16.55 -8.73
CA THR A 82 -1.70 17.29 -8.56
C THR A 82 -1.88 18.30 -7.43
N CYS A 83 -0.77 18.70 -6.84
CA CYS A 83 -0.77 19.72 -5.77
C CYS A 83 0.52 20.51 -5.81
N ARG A 84 0.59 21.56 -5.02
CA ARG A 84 1.84 22.30 -4.80
C ARG A 84 2.40 21.93 -3.43
N ASP A 85 3.70 21.74 -3.39
CA ASP A 85 4.41 21.46 -2.14
C ASP A 85 5.82 22.01 -2.28
N ASP A 86 6.11 23.05 -1.54
CA ASP A 86 7.41 23.74 -1.63
C ASP A 86 8.55 22.92 -1.01
N GLU A 87 8.21 21.89 -0.22
CA GLU A 87 9.22 21.03 0.39
C GLU A 87 9.68 19.92 -0.54
N LEU A 88 8.98 19.69 -1.64
CA LEU A 88 9.26 18.58 -2.55
C LEU A 88 9.47 19.11 -3.97
N GLU A 89 10.29 18.38 -4.72
CA GLU A 89 10.51 18.68 -6.14
C GLU A 89 9.31 18.29 -6.98
N PRO A 90 9.13 18.90 -8.18
CA PRO A 90 8.11 18.46 -9.12
C PRO A 90 8.24 16.97 -9.46
N ASP A 91 7.13 16.35 -9.82
CA ASP A 91 7.03 14.92 -10.13
C ASP A 91 7.39 14.00 -8.97
N THR A 92 7.18 14.48 -7.75
CA THR A 92 7.39 13.72 -6.52
C THR A 92 6.04 13.43 -5.89
N VAL A 93 5.90 12.28 -5.28
CA VAL A 93 4.70 11.91 -4.53
C VAL A 93 4.59 12.80 -3.29
N ALA A 94 3.52 13.61 -3.24
CA ALA A 94 3.26 14.49 -2.11
C ALA A 94 2.44 13.79 -1.03
N THR A 95 1.41 13.06 -1.42
CA THR A 95 0.51 12.37 -0.50
C THR A 95 0.16 11.01 -1.09
N VAL A 96 0.11 10.01 -0.23
CA VAL A 96 -0.38 8.68 -0.60
C VAL A 96 -1.80 8.53 -0.08
N LEU A 97 -2.76 8.47 -0.99
CA LEU A 97 -4.17 8.33 -0.65
C LEU A 97 -4.52 6.87 -0.37
N GLN A 98 -3.85 5.96 -1.07
CA GLN A 98 -4.03 4.52 -0.90
C GLN A 98 -2.74 3.84 -1.28
N LYS A 99 -2.19 3.03 -0.39
CA LYS A 99 -0.93 2.35 -0.67
C LYS A 99 -1.08 1.32 -1.76
N GLY A 100 -0.03 1.16 -2.56
CA GLY A 100 0.08 0.06 -3.50
C GLY A 100 0.59 -1.19 -2.82
N TYR A 101 0.34 -2.32 -3.43
CA TYR A 101 0.79 -3.62 -2.95
C TYR A 101 1.33 -4.44 -4.10
N LYS A 102 2.38 -5.18 -3.82
CA LYS A 102 2.97 -6.10 -4.78
C LYS A 102 3.28 -7.43 -4.11
N ILE A 103 3.25 -8.50 -4.88
CA ILE A 103 3.71 -9.82 -4.45
C ILE A 103 4.97 -10.13 -5.26
N ASN A 104 6.09 -10.23 -4.54
CA ASN A 104 7.42 -10.28 -5.16
C ASN A 104 7.58 -9.09 -6.13
N ASP A 105 7.71 -9.31 -7.44
CA ASP A 105 7.84 -8.24 -8.43
C ASP A 105 6.54 -7.93 -9.17
N ARG A 106 5.45 -8.58 -8.82
CA ARG A 106 4.16 -8.42 -9.49
C ARG A 106 3.28 -7.45 -8.74
N ILE A 107 2.81 -6.41 -9.44
CA ILE A 107 1.91 -5.41 -8.84
C ILE A 107 0.51 -6.01 -8.66
N ILE A 108 0.01 -5.98 -7.41
CA ILE A 108 -1.38 -6.35 -7.10
C ILE A 108 -2.27 -5.12 -7.30
N ARG A 109 -1.81 -3.97 -6.80
CA ARG A 109 -2.56 -2.72 -6.86
C ARG A 109 -1.58 -1.55 -6.91
N HIS A 110 -1.82 -0.58 -7.78
CA HIS A 110 -1.03 0.65 -7.83
C HIS A 110 -1.33 1.53 -6.61
N ALA A 111 -0.35 2.33 -6.19
CA ALA A 111 -0.57 3.34 -5.17
C ALA A 111 -1.33 4.53 -5.77
N LEU A 112 -2.38 4.97 -5.10
CA LEU A 112 -3.08 6.21 -5.47
C LEU A 112 -2.40 7.38 -4.76
N VAL A 113 -1.93 8.35 -5.54
CA VAL A 113 -1.07 9.41 -5.00
C VAL A 113 -1.49 10.78 -5.54
N GLN A 114 -1.10 11.81 -4.80
CA GLN A 114 -1.04 13.18 -5.28
C GLN A 114 0.41 13.48 -5.61
N VAL A 115 0.64 14.10 -6.75
CA VAL A 115 1.97 14.40 -7.26
C VAL A 115 2.17 15.91 -7.27
N VAL A 116 3.38 16.34 -6.92
CA VAL A 116 3.74 17.75 -6.96
C VAL A 116 3.77 18.24 -8.40
N SER A 117 3.01 19.28 -8.68
CA SER A 117 2.95 19.91 -10.01
C SER A 117 4.21 20.74 -10.27
N GLU A 118 4.50 20.89 -11.53
CA GLU A 118 5.59 21.77 -11.94
C GLU A 118 5.27 23.25 -11.69
#